data_10e21767d01ed5911edf6d3fd8140e17
#
_entry.id   10e21767d01ed5911edf6d3fd8140e17
#
_cell.length_a   1.000
_cell.length_b   1.000
_cell.length_c   1.000
_cell.angle_alpha   90.00
_cell.angle_beta   90.00
_cell.angle_gamma   90.00
#
_symmetry.space_group_name_H-M   'P 1'
#
loop_
_entity.id
_entity.type
_entity.pdbx_description
1 polymer ?
#
loop_
_entity_poly.entity_id
_entity_poly.type
_entity_poly.pdbx_seq_one_letter_code
_entity_poly.pdbx_strand_id
1 'polypeptide(L)'
;MPERRKTVLIVDDDEGMRDTLSAVLRHDFRVLKAATGEAALQIMEKEDVDLMMLDVRLPGINGFEVLKIVKENYSYVEVIVISAIKDLDTAVEAMRQGAYHYISKDFDPEGVRTLVSNASERQDLSRHVMRLKAEVAEHTEREFIVGPSRATRDIIDLVHKIAKLSATVLILGESGTGKELLARLIHRESADPSSPFVPVNLAAIPKELVESTLFGHEKGSFTGAIRQQLGKFELASAGTLFLDEVGDLRIELQAKLLRAIQEGEIERVGGTHPIKTEFRLIAATNVDLDKAVKEGRFREDLYYRLNVIPIRMPALRDRIEDLPELARFFIRRYDQKFRKNIQGIAESTLKILSSYWWPGNIRELENLIERIVAVTDKDWITDEDLPYELHVAQLDAEGPSSENLLERAVTTFERNFLIRALEKSSWNVTATARSLGIPLSTLKFKMDRLEIRELARKIRGS
;
A
#
# COMPACT_ATOMS: atom_id res chain seq x y z
N MET A 1 15.98 -15.40 19.61
CA MET A 1 15.61 -14.72 20.85
C MET A 1 14.81 -15.70 21.67
N PRO A 2 14.97 -15.82 23.01
CA PRO A 2 14.11 -16.68 23.80
C PRO A 2 12.66 -16.21 23.63
N GLU A 3 11.77 -17.15 23.32
CA GLU A 3 10.34 -16.88 23.20
C GLU A 3 9.83 -16.23 24.50
N ARG A 4 9.21 -15.06 24.38
CA ARG A 4 8.59 -14.36 25.50
C ARG A 4 7.48 -15.26 26.07
N ARG A 5 7.52 -15.57 27.37
CA ARG A 5 6.40 -16.24 28.03
C ARG A 5 5.14 -15.37 27.90
N LYS A 6 4.07 -15.95 27.42
CA LYS A 6 2.78 -15.28 27.30
C LYS A 6 2.21 -14.91 28.66
N THR A 7 1.50 -13.77 28.69
CA THR A 7 0.95 -13.21 29.92
C THR A 7 -0.54 -13.52 30.02
N VAL A 8 -0.95 -14.17 31.09
CA VAL A 8 -2.34 -14.44 31.44
C VAL A 8 -2.74 -13.54 32.60
N LEU A 9 -3.79 -12.75 32.44
CA LEU A 9 -4.39 -11.93 33.50
C LEU A 9 -5.56 -12.68 34.10
N ILE A 10 -5.52 -12.96 35.40
CA ILE A 10 -6.60 -13.59 36.15
C ILE A 10 -7.35 -12.49 36.91
N VAL A 11 -8.67 -12.40 36.67
CA VAL A 11 -9.56 -11.39 37.24
C VAL A 11 -10.67 -12.11 37.99
N ASP A 12 -10.61 -12.09 39.31
CA ASP A 12 -11.59 -12.73 40.21
C ASP A 12 -11.52 -12.01 41.56
N ASP A 13 -12.61 -11.82 42.27
CA ASP A 13 -12.63 -11.18 43.58
C ASP A 13 -12.14 -12.12 44.68
N ASP A 14 -12.29 -13.43 44.50
CA ASP A 14 -11.80 -14.47 45.42
C ASP A 14 -10.28 -14.69 45.31
N GLU A 15 -9.54 -14.37 46.36
CA GLU A 15 -8.09 -14.57 46.45
C GLU A 15 -7.67 -16.02 46.27
N GLY A 16 -8.42 -16.95 46.87
CA GLY A 16 -8.16 -18.39 46.78
C GLY A 16 -8.28 -18.88 45.34
N MET A 17 -9.24 -18.37 44.57
CA MET A 17 -9.41 -18.71 43.17
C MET A 17 -8.26 -18.15 42.34
N ARG A 18 -7.87 -16.90 42.54
CA ARG A 18 -6.71 -16.30 41.86
C ARG A 18 -5.42 -17.10 42.13
N ASP A 19 -5.22 -17.58 43.37
CA ASP A 19 -4.05 -18.33 43.74
C ASP A 19 -4.06 -19.74 43.12
N THR A 20 -5.22 -20.40 43.11
CA THR A 20 -5.39 -21.72 42.50
C THR A 20 -5.09 -21.65 40.99
N LEU A 21 -5.71 -20.74 40.26
CA LEU A 21 -5.48 -20.54 38.83
C LEU A 21 -4.01 -20.17 38.54
N SER A 22 -3.43 -19.29 39.36
CA SER A 22 -2.03 -18.92 39.25
C SER A 22 -1.10 -20.11 39.44
N ALA A 23 -1.37 -21.03 40.41
CA ALA A 23 -0.59 -22.23 40.64
C ALA A 23 -0.64 -23.18 39.43
N VAL A 24 -1.81 -23.29 38.79
CA VAL A 24 -2.01 -24.12 37.58
C VAL A 24 -1.22 -23.60 36.39
N LEU A 25 -1.17 -22.26 36.20
CA LEU A 25 -0.68 -21.61 34.96
C LEU A 25 0.76 -21.09 35.04
N ARG A 26 1.30 -20.80 36.23
CA ARG A 26 2.62 -20.15 36.43
C ARG A 26 3.81 -20.90 35.81
N HIS A 27 3.68 -22.19 35.55
CA HIS A 27 4.74 -22.98 34.94
C HIS A 27 4.95 -22.56 33.45
N ASP A 28 3.85 -22.38 32.73
CA ASP A 28 3.86 -22.20 31.29
C ASP A 28 3.67 -20.73 30.89
N PHE A 29 3.02 -19.92 31.76
CA PHE A 29 2.64 -18.54 31.51
C PHE A 29 3.17 -17.58 32.60
N ARG A 30 3.35 -16.29 32.22
CA ARG A 30 3.47 -15.19 33.17
C ARG A 30 2.08 -14.84 33.67
N VAL A 31 1.84 -14.94 34.96
CA VAL A 31 0.52 -14.69 35.53
C VAL A 31 0.46 -13.34 36.23
N LEU A 32 -0.54 -12.52 35.84
CA LEU A 32 -0.93 -11.28 36.53
C LEU A 32 -2.28 -11.50 37.20
N LYS A 33 -2.57 -10.76 38.27
CA LYS A 33 -3.79 -10.92 39.08
C LYS A 33 -4.46 -9.57 39.30
N ALA A 34 -5.77 -9.55 39.20
CA ALA A 34 -6.62 -8.39 39.54
C ALA A 34 -7.81 -8.87 40.38
N ALA A 35 -8.21 -8.09 41.37
CA ALA A 35 -9.35 -8.38 42.22
C ALA A 35 -10.65 -7.68 41.76
N THR A 36 -10.55 -6.73 40.82
CA THR A 36 -11.69 -5.97 40.30
C THR A 36 -11.53 -5.73 38.82
N GLY A 37 -12.63 -5.39 38.12
CA GLY A 37 -12.62 -5.05 36.70
C GLY A 37 -11.77 -3.82 36.39
N GLU A 38 -11.82 -2.80 37.23
CA GLU A 38 -11.04 -1.56 37.09
C GLU A 38 -9.54 -1.83 37.20
N ALA A 39 -9.12 -2.67 38.18
CA ALA A 39 -7.73 -3.06 38.33
C ALA A 39 -7.24 -3.86 37.10
N ALA A 40 -8.08 -4.72 36.54
CA ALA A 40 -7.77 -5.45 35.33
C ALA A 40 -7.52 -4.54 34.15
N LEU A 41 -8.37 -3.55 33.92
CA LEU A 41 -8.23 -2.56 32.83
C LEU A 41 -6.96 -1.72 33.01
N GLN A 42 -6.64 -1.29 34.24
CA GLN A 42 -5.39 -0.56 34.53
C GLN A 42 -4.13 -1.40 34.27
N ILE A 43 -4.19 -2.71 34.53
CA ILE A 43 -3.08 -3.62 34.19
C ILE A 43 -2.93 -3.71 32.68
N MET A 44 -4.02 -3.83 31.91
CA MET A 44 -3.99 -3.92 30.46
C MET A 44 -3.45 -2.65 29.78
N GLU A 45 -3.58 -1.47 30.40
CA GLU A 45 -2.95 -0.24 29.89
C GLU A 45 -1.43 -0.22 30.03
N LYS A 46 -0.88 -0.96 31.01
CA LYS A 46 0.54 -0.92 31.37
C LYS A 46 1.33 -2.16 30.94
N GLU A 47 0.64 -3.27 30.82
CA GLU A 47 1.23 -4.59 30.57
C GLU A 47 0.62 -5.21 29.32
N ASP A 48 1.44 -5.90 28.54
CA ASP A 48 1.00 -6.61 27.36
C ASP A 48 0.40 -7.97 27.77
N VAL A 49 -0.93 -8.04 27.79
CA VAL A 49 -1.71 -9.22 28.18
C VAL A 49 -2.11 -9.99 26.92
N ASP A 50 -1.85 -11.29 26.91
CA ASP A 50 -2.18 -12.19 25.80
C ASP A 50 -3.53 -12.88 26.00
N LEU A 51 -3.83 -13.29 27.23
CA LEU A 51 -5.08 -13.95 27.63
C LEU A 51 -5.63 -13.37 28.92
N MET A 52 -6.95 -13.40 29.06
CA MET A 52 -7.64 -13.04 30.29
C MET A 52 -8.54 -14.17 30.75
N MET A 53 -8.44 -14.51 32.05
CA MET A 53 -9.43 -15.36 32.74
C MET A 53 -10.27 -14.43 33.61
N LEU A 54 -11.57 -14.36 33.36
CA LEU A 54 -12.44 -13.31 33.87
C LEU A 54 -13.65 -13.86 34.59
N ASP A 55 -13.79 -13.53 35.89
CA ASP A 55 -15.04 -13.82 36.59
C ASP A 55 -16.17 -12.88 36.13
N VAL A 56 -17.36 -13.45 36.04
CA VAL A 56 -18.58 -12.69 35.72
C VAL A 56 -18.98 -11.77 36.86
N ARG A 57 -18.82 -12.25 38.11
CA ARG A 57 -19.23 -11.52 39.30
C ARG A 57 -18.06 -10.80 39.94
N LEU A 58 -17.87 -9.56 39.54
CA LEU A 58 -16.83 -8.69 40.11
C LEU A 58 -17.48 -7.51 40.89
N PRO A 59 -16.84 -7.06 41.95
CA PRO A 59 -17.23 -5.80 42.59
C PRO A 59 -16.91 -4.60 41.66
N GLY A 60 -17.77 -3.61 41.62
CA GLY A 60 -17.61 -2.46 40.71
C GLY A 60 -18.11 -2.76 39.31
N ILE A 61 -17.23 -2.73 38.33
CA ILE A 61 -17.54 -3.03 36.92
C ILE A 61 -17.76 -4.54 36.76
N ASN A 62 -18.92 -4.92 36.21
CA ASN A 62 -19.29 -6.31 35.94
C ASN A 62 -18.35 -6.96 34.93
N GLY A 63 -18.09 -8.27 35.09
CA GLY A 63 -17.25 -9.03 34.17
C GLY A 63 -17.69 -8.95 32.69
N PHE A 64 -18.96 -8.87 32.38
CA PHE A 64 -19.44 -8.66 31.02
C PHE A 64 -19.10 -7.29 30.46
N GLU A 65 -19.12 -6.24 31.28
CA GLU A 65 -18.67 -4.91 30.87
C GLU A 65 -17.16 -4.89 30.59
N VAL A 66 -16.38 -5.57 31.45
CA VAL A 66 -14.94 -5.76 31.20
C VAL A 66 -14.70 -6.52 29.89
N LEU A 67 -15.42 -7.63 29.64
CA LEU A 67 -15.33 -8.41 28.41
C LEU A 67 -15.59 -7.54 27.18
N LYS A 68 -16.64 -6.74 27.22
CA LYS A 68 -16.99 -5.82 26.13
C LYS A 68 -15.88 -4.80 25.86
N ILE A 69 -15.39 -4.11 26.90
CA ILE A 69 -14.30 -3.13 26.78
C ILE A 69 -13.02 -3.79 26.23
N VAL A 70 -12.68 -4.99 26.70
CA VAL A 70 -11.49 -5.72 26.23
C VAL A 70 -11.64 -6.11 24.77
N LYS A 71 -12.79 -6.61 24.33
CA LYS A 71 -13.00 -6.99 22.94
C LYS A 71 -13.07 -5.80 21.98
N GLU A 72 -13.54 -4.64 22.43
CA GLU A 72 -13.55 -3.40 21.65
C GLU A 72 -12.15 -2.78 21.49
N ASN A 73 -11.34 -2.74 22.56
CA ASN A 73 -10.05 -2.03 22.56
C ASN A 73 -8.82 -2.94 22.35
N TYR A 74 -8.93 -4.24 22.72
CA TYR A 74 -7.86 -5.24 22.68
C TYR A 74 -8.36 -6.52 22.02
N SER A 75 -8.83 -6.41 20.78
CA SER A 75 -9.50 -7.50 20.05
C SER A 75 -8.65 -8.77 19.88
N TYR A 76 -7.33 -8.67 20.02
CA TYR A 76 -6.39 -9.79 19.98
C TYR A 76 -6.27 -10.59 21.28
N VAL A 77 -6.80 -10.05 22.41
CA VAL A 77 -6.78 -10.75 23.71
C VAL A 77 -7.90 -11.77 23.75
N GLU A 78 -7.55 -13.02 23.99
CA GLU A 78 -8.56 -14.06 24.18
C GLU A 78 -9.03 -14.09 25.62
N VAL A 79 -10.37 -14.09 25.82
CA VAL A 79 -10.98 -14.03 27.14
C VAL A 79 -11.70 -15.33 27.42
N ILE A 80 -11.33 -15.98 28.53
CA ILE A 80 -12.00 -17.17 29.08
C ILE A 80 -12.82 -16.68 30.29
N VAL A 81 -14.13 -16.81 30.20
CA VAL A 81 -15.03 -16.42 31.27
C VAL A 81 -15.13 -17.56 32.29
N ILE A 82 -15.01 -17.24 33.58
CA ILE A 82 -15.12 -18.18 34.70
C ILE A 82 -16.34 -17.78 35.54
N SER A 83 -17.14 -18.73 35.96
CA SER A 83 -18.28 -18.44 36.82
C SER A 83 -18.62 -19.59 37.77
N ALA A 84 -19.12 -19.25 38.93
CA ALA A 84 -19.69 -20.22 39.85
C ALA A 84 -21.07 -20.74 39.39
N ILE A 85 -21.71 -20.06 38.47
CA ILE A 85 -23.06 -20.37 37.97
C ILE A 85 -22.93 -21.36 36.80
N LYS A 86 -23.61 -22.50 36.92
CA LYS A 86 -23.81 -23.46 35.82
C LYS A 86 -25.08 -23.11 35.03
N ASP A 87 -25.24 -21.82 34.68
CA ASP A 87 -26.39 -21.36 33.94
C ASP A 87 -26.05 -21.23 32.45
N LEU A 88 -26.88 -21.84 31.64
CA LEU A 88 -26.70 -21.88 30.19
C LEU A 88 -26.82 -20.46 29.58
N ASP A 89 -27.70 -19.62 30.13
CA ASP A 89 -27.94 -18.26 29.63
C ASP A 89 -26.70 -17.37 29.81
N THR A 90 -26.03 -17.47 30.94
CA THR A 90 -24.76 -16.78 31.24
C THR A 90 -23.63 -17.22 30.29
N ALA A 91 -23.54 -18.52 29.99
CA ALA A 91 -22.55 -19.06 29.07
C ALA A 91 -22.81 -18.60 27.63
N VAL A 92 -24.08 -18.62 27.18
CA VAL A 92 -24.48 -18.15 25.86
C VAL A 92 -24.19 -16.66 25.71
N GLU A 93 -24.47 -15.85 26.72
CA GLU A 93 -24.20 -14.40 26.67
C GLU A 93 -22.68 -14.11 26.63
N ALA A 94 -21.86 -14.85 27.39
CA ALA A 94 -20.40 -14.72 27.32
C ALA A 94 -19.87 -15.00 25.90
N MET A 95 -20.33 -16.10 25.30
CA MET A 95 -19.92 -16.47 23.94
C MET A 95 -20.41 -15.44 22.90
N ARG A 96 -21.61 -14.91 23.06
CA ARG A 96 -22.19 -13.89 22.18
C ARG A 96 -21.42 -12.56 22.22
N GLN A 97 -20.87 -12.22 23.40
CA GLN A 97 -20.02 -11.04 23.57
C GLN A 97 -18.56 -11.26 23.19
N GLY A 98 -18.21 -12.42 22.61
CA GLY A 98 -16.92 -12.72 22.06
C GLY A 98 -15.91 -13.37 23.01
N ALA A 99 -16.35 -13.97 24.12
CA ALA A 99 -15.50 -14.81 24.92
C ALA A 99 -15.03 -16.01 24.10
N TYR A 100 -13.79 -16.43 24.31
CA TYR A 100 -13.23 -17.62 23.69
C TYR A 100 -13.90 -18.90 24.23
N HIS A 101 -14.10 -18.94 25.53
CA HIS A 101 -14.74 -20.06 26.22
C HIS A 101 -15.36 -19.63 27.54
N TYR A 102 -16.24 -20.48 28.07
CA TYR A 102 -16.83 -20.33 29.38
C TYR A 102 -16.53 -21.59 30.20
N ILE A 103 -16.07 -21.41 31.46
CA ILE A 103 -15.81 -22.53 32.39
C ILE A 103 -16.49 -22.30 33.74
N SER A 104 -16.89 -23.40 34.40
CA SER A 104 -17.37 -23.37 35.78
C SER A 104 -16.18 -23.29 36.74
N LYS A 105 -16.38 -22.66 37.93
CA LYS A 105 -15.37 -22.65 39.01
C LYS A 105 -15.05 -24.05 39.59
N ASP A 106 -15.86 -25.08 39.28
CA ASP A 106 -15.60 -26.48 39.56
C ASP A 106 -14.79 -27.12 38.43
N PHE A 107 -13.66 -26.57 38.05
CA PHE A 107 -12.85 -27.04 36.92
C PHE A 107 -11.82 -28.07 37.31
N ASP A 108 -11.45 -28.91 36.35
CA ASP A 108 -10.26 -29.74 36.41
C ASP A 108 -9.01 -28.94 36.03
N PRO A 109 -7.93 -28.94 36.86
CA PRO A 109 -6.70 -28.20 36.57
C PRO A 109 -6.05 -28.54 35.22
N GLU A 110 -6.09 -29.80 34.77
CA GLU A 110 -5.55 -30.18 33.46
C GLU A 110 -6.42 -29.67 32.32
N GLY A 111 -7.74 -29.69 32.49
CA GLY A 111 -8.68 -29.10 31.54
C GLY A 111 -8.46 -27.60 31.36
N VAL A 112 -8.23 -26.84 32.44
CA VAL A 112 -7.91 -25.42 32.37
C VAL A 112 -6.59 -25.15 31.64
N ARG A 113 -5.54 -25.96 31.94
CA ARG A 113 -4.24 -25.81 31.26
C ARG A 113 -4.38 -26.02 29.75
N THR A 114 -5.09 -27.08 29.34
CA THR A 114 -5.34 -27.39 27.93
C THR A 114 -6.13 -26.27 27.25
N LEU A 115 -7.17 -25.77 27.92
CA LEU A 115 -8.00 -24.71 27.38
C LEU A 115 -7.22 -23.40 27.19
N VAL A 116 -6.39 -23.02 28.17
CA VAL A 116 -5.54 -21.82 28.09
C VAL A 116 -4.47 -21.98 27.03
N SER A 117 -3.91 -23.19 26.84
CA SER A 117 -2.98 -23.49 25.74
C SER A 117 -3.63 -23.29 24.37
N ASN A 118 -4.82 -23.87 24.16
CA ASN A 118 -5.57 -23.71 22.90
C ASN A 118 -5.96 -22.24 22.62
N ALA A 119 -6.39 -21.50 23.66
CA ALA A 119 -6.66 -20.07 23.55
C ALA A 119 -5.40 -19.28 23.19
N SER A 120 -4.25 -19.69 23.72
CA SER A 120 -2.94 -19.13 23.42
C SER A 120 -2.55 -19.30 21.95
N GLU A 121 -2.75 -20.47 21.36
CA GLU A 121 -2.49 -20.73 19.94
C GLU A 121 -3.41 -19.85 19.04
N ARG A 122 -4.68 -19.74 19.39
CA ARG A 122 -5.61 -18.89 18.66
C ARG A 122 -5.22 -17.41 18.74
N GLN A 123 -4.76 -16.94 19.90
CA GLN A 123 -4.27 -15.58 20.10
C GLN A 123 -3.05 -15.28 19.22
N ASP A 124 -2.09 -16.24 19.10
CA ASP A 124 -0.95 -16.11 18.19
C ASP A 124 -1.40 -15.93 16.75
N LEU A 125 -2.34 -16.74 16.31
CA LEU A 125 -2.86 -16.65 14.95
C LEU A 125 -3.54 -15.29 14.71
N SER A 126 -4.36 -14.83 15.66
CA SER A 126 -5.03 -13.52 15.58
C SER A 126 -4.03 -12.37 15.53
N ARG A 127 -2.99 -12.41 16.38
CA ARG A 127 -1.91 -11.41 16.42
C ARG A 127 -1.07 -11.44 15.13
N HIS A 128 -0.81 -12.63 14.61
CA HIS A 128 -0.09 -12.80 13.34
C HIS A 128 -0.88 -12.22 12.15
N VAL A 129 -2.18 -12.49 12.09
CA VAL A 129 -3.10 -11.90 11.10
C VAL A 129 -3.14 -10.37 11.22
N MET A 130 -3.24 -9.82 12.44
CA MET A 130 -3.18 -8.36 12.65
C MET A 130 -1.85 -7.76 12.19
N ARG A 131 -0.74 -8.41 12.53
CA ARG A 131 0.59 -7.97 12.10
C ARG A 131 0.72 -7.99 10.59
N LEU A 132 0.30 -9.08 9.93
CA LEU A 132 0.29 -9.17 8.47
C LEU A 132 -0.63 -8.12 7.84
N LYS A 133 -1.79 -7.85 8.44
CA LYS A 133 -2.69 -6.76 8.00
C LYS A 133 -2.02 -5.38 8.16
N ALA A 134 -1.31 -5.14 9.25
CA ALA A 134 -0.58 -3.90 9.47
C ALA A 134 0.61 -3.76 8.50
N GLU A 135 1.39 -4.81 8.27
CA GLU A 135 2.48 -4.84 7.27
C GLU A 135 1.94 -4.62 5.85
N VAL A 136 0.80 -5.24 5.51
CA VAL A 136 0.10 -5.00 4.25
C VAL A 136 -0.43 -3.56 4.17
N ALA A 137 -0.98 -3.01 5.26
CA ALA A 137 -1.46 -1.63 5.31
C ALA A 137 -0.30 -0.63 5.16
N GLU A 138 0.82 -0.84 5.83
CA GLU A 138 2.04 -0.01 5.72
C GLU A 138 2.63 -0.02 4.29
N HIS A 139 2.55 -1.17 3.60
CA HIS A 139 2.86 -1.26 2.17
C HIS A 139 1.74 -0.75 1.25
N THR A 140 0.54 -0.54 1.77
CA THR A 140 -0.67 -0.16 1.01
C THR A 140 -1.04 1.31 1.20
N GLU A 141 -0.30 2.10 2.00
CA GLU A 141 -0.46 3.57 2.12
C GLU A 141 -0.08 4.34 0.84
N ARG A 142 -0.41 3.77 -0.32
CA ARG A 142 -0.46 4.52 -1.57
C ARG A 142 -1.82 5.16 -1.66
N GLU A 143 -1.94 6.37 -1.13
CA GLU A 143 -3.16 7.15 -1.26
C GLU A 143 -3.30 7.73 -2.68
N PHE A 144 -4.54 7.76 -3.16
CA PHE A 144 -4.86 8.52 -4.35
C PHE A 144 -4.90 10.01 -4.00
N ILE A 145 -3.95 10.76 -4.54
CA ILE A 145 -3.84 12.20 -4.28
C ILE A 145 -4.79 12.94 -5.21
N VAL A 146 -5.69 13.67 -4.60
CA VAL A 146 -6.63 14.52 -5.32
C VAL A 146 -5.97 15.89 -5.55
N GLY A 147 -5.48 16.09 -6.75
CA GLY A 147 -4.91 17.39 -7.14
C GLY A 147 -5.97 18.43 -7.53
N PRO A 148 -5.56 19.69 -7.75
CA PRO A 148 -6.48 20.80 -8.06
C PRO A 148 -6.99 20.80 -9.50
N SER A 149 -6.50 19.93 -10.39
CA SER A 149 -6.93 19.91 -11.78
C SER A 149 -8.41 19.54 -11.92
N ARG A 150 -9.07 20.10 -12.92
CA ARG A 150 -10.46 19.77 -13.24
C ARG A 150 -10.61 18.28 -13.59
N ALA A 151 -9.66 17.75 -14.38
CA ALA A 151 -9.68 16.36 -14.80
C ALA A 151 -9.66 15.39 -13.61
N THR A 152 -8.86 15.66 -12.57
CA THR A 152 -8.83 14.84 -11.36
C THR A 152 -10.12 14.96 -10.56
N ARG A 153 -10.67 16.17 -10.42
CA ARG A 153 -11.95 16.38 -9.71
C ARG A 153 -13.12 15.67 -10.40
N ASP A 154 -13.23 15.79 -11.72
CA ASP A 154 -14.30 15.12 -12.50
C ASP A 154 -14.25 13.58 -12.31
N ILE A 155 -13.04 13.00 -12.20
CA ILE A 155 -12.87 11.57 -11.90
C ILE A 155 -13.36 11.23 -10.48
N ILE A 156 -13.01 12.03 -9.49
CA ILE A 156 -13.46 11.82 -8.11
C ILE A 156 -14.97 11.91 -7.99
N ASP A 157 -15.59 12.90 -8.63
CA ASP A 157 -17.04 13.04 -8.67
C ASP A 157 -17.72 11.83 -9.32
N LEU A 158 -17.11 11.25 -10.35
CA LEU A 158 -17.58 10.02 -10.96
C LEU A 158 -17.42 8.83 -10.00
N VAL A 159 -16.27 8.71 -9.30
CA VAL A 159 -16.03 7.66 -8.30
C VAL A 159 -17.11 7.68 -7.22
N HIS A 160 -17.43 8.82 -6.63
CA HIS A 160 -18.49 8.94 -5.61
C HIS A 160 -19.87 8.45 -6.11
N LYS A 161 -20.16 8.63 -7.41
CA LYS A 161 -21.43 8.17 -8.02
C LYS A 161 -21.47 6.66 -8.22
N ILE A 162 -20.32 6.05 -8.57
CA ILE A 162 -20.27 4.64 -9.00
C ILE A 162 -19.76 3.68 -7.92
N ALA A 163 -19.12 4.18 -6.88
CA ALA A 163 -18.43 3.34 -5.89
C ALA A 163 -19.36 2.30 -5.24
N LYS A 164 -20.61 2.68 -4.99
CA LYS A 164 -21.62 1.80 -4.36
C LYS A 164 -22.32 0.84 -5.33
N LEU A 165 -22.04 0.95 -6.64
CA LEU A 165 -22.62 0.08 -7.65
C LEU A 165 -21.77 -1.19 -7.82
N SER A 166 -22.39 -2.34 -8.02
CA SER A 166 -21.69 -3.59 -8.36
C SER A 166 -21.28 -3.70 -9.84
N ALA A 167 -21.44 -2.63 -10.62
CA ALA A 167 -21.10 -2.62 -12.05
C ALA A 167 -19.58 -2.72 -12.29
N THR A 168 -19.22 -3.35 -13.40
CA THR A 168 -17.83 -3.42 -13.88
C THR A 168 -17.31 -2.04 -14.23
N VAL A 169 -16.09 -1.72 -13.76
CA VAL A 169 -15.39 -0.47 -14.08
C VAL A 169 -14.17 -0.79 -14.92
N LEU A 170 -14.00 -0.08 -16.05
CA LEU A 170 -12.85 -0.18 -16.93
C LEU A 170 -12.01 1.11 -16.84
N ILE A 171 -10.80 1.01 -16.30
CA ILE A 171 -9.87 2.13 -16.16
C ILE A 171 -8.87 2.12 -17.32
N LEU A 172 -8.95 3.12 -18.17
CA LEU A 172 -8.08 3.31 -19.33
C LEU A 172 -7.06 4.41 -19.05
N GLY A 173 -5.81 4.23 -19.45
CA GLY A 173 -4.80 5.28 -19.30
C GLY A 173 -3.39 4.74 -19.41
N GLU A 174 -2.44 5.64 -19.66
CA GLU A 174 -1.02 5.32 -19.81
C GLU A 174 -0.45 4.63 -18.56
N SER A 175 0.69 3.95 -18.73
CA SER A 175 1.40 3.37 -17.59
C SER A 175 1.83 4.47 -16.61
N GLY A 176 1.73 4.19 -15.31
CA GLY A 176 2.15 5.13 -14.26
C GLY A 176 1.19 6.28 -13.96
N THR A 177 -0.03 6.31 -14.54
CA THR A 177 -1.04 7.35 -14.27
C THR A 177 -1.78 7.19 -12.94
N GLY A 178 -1.63 6.04 -12.25
CA GLY A 178 -2.28 5.78 -10.96
C GLY A 178 -3.56 4.94 -11.06
N LYS A 179 -3.73 4.11 -12.10
CA LYS A 179 -4.91 3.25 -12.32
C LYS A 179 -5.21 2.34 -11.11
N GLU A 180 -4.20 1.73 -10.51
CA GLU A 180 -4.37 0.88 -9.32
C GLU A 180 -4.86 1.70 -8.11
N LEU A 181 -4.33 2.91 -7.91
CA LEU A 181 -4.74 3.79 -6.81
C LEU A 181 -6.21 4.21 -6.95
N LEU A 182 -6.65 4.47 -8.20
CA LEU A 182 -8.05 4.75 -8.47
C LEU A 182 -8.94 3.53 -8.18
N ALA A 183 -8.50 2.32 -8.56
CA ALA A 183 -9.24 1.09 -8.26
C ALA A 183 -9.39 0.86 -6.75
N ARG A 184 -8.33 1.12 -5.97
CA ARG A 184 -8.36 1.06 -4.51
C ARG A 184 -9.28 2.11 -3.90
N LEU A 185 -9.31 3.32 -4.45
CA LEU A 185 -10.24 4.37 -4.03
C LEU A 185 -11.69 3.95 -4.27
N ILE A 186 -12.01 3.41 -5.47
CA ILE A 186 -13.34 2.91 -5.81
C ILE A 186 -13.79 1.79 -4.86
N HIS A 187 -12.87 0.90 -4.47
CA HIS A 187 -13.16 -0.15 -3.50
C HIS A 187 -13.37 0.42 -2.09
N ARG A 188 -12.52 1.34 -1.63
CA ARG A 188 -12.62 1.97 -0.30
C ARG A 188 -13.95 2.75 -0.12
N GLU A 189 -14.48 3.31 -1.19
CA GLU A 189 -15.77 4.02 -1.18
C GLU A 189 -16.96 3.11 -1.54
N SER A 190 -16.75 1.81 -1.69
CA SER A 190 -17.80 0.85 -1.98
C SER A 190 -18.78 0.67 -0.80
N ALA A 191 -19.83 -0.11 -1.03
CA ALA A 191 -20.81 -0.43 0.02
C ALA A 191 -20.19 -1.27 1.15
N ASP A 192 -19.16 -2.05 0.87
CA ASP A 192 -18.40 -2.84 1.86
C ASP A 192 -16.88 -2.66 1.68
N PRO A 193 -16.30 -1.61 2.29
CA PRO A 193 -14.85 -1.36 2.26
C PRO A 193 -14.01 -2.42 2.98
N SER A 194 -14.64 -3.24 3.83
CA SER A 194 -13.95 -4.28 4.62
C SER A 194 -13.79 -5.60 3.86
N SER A 195 -14.52 -5.74 2.74
CA SER A 195 -14.40 -6.91 1.88
C SER A 195 -13.02 -7.03 1.21
N PRO A 196 -12.60 -8.20 0.75
CA PRO A 196 -11.27 -8.36 0.16
C PRO A 196 -11.11 -7.56 -1.14
N PHE A 197 -9.97 -6.84 -1.26
CA PHE A 197 -9.49 -6.26 -2.51
C PHE A 197 -8.34 -7.12 -3.03
N VAL A 198 -8.56 -7.80 -4.15
CA VAL A 198 -7.58 -8.73 -4.73
C VAL A 198 -6.99 -8.14 -6.01
N PRO A 199 -5.82 -7.49 -5.95
CA PRO A 199 -5.14 -6.99 -7.13
C PRO A 199 -4.39 -8.10 -7.86
N VAL A 200 -4.46 -8.08 -9.18
CA VAL A 200 -3.74 -8.98 -10.07
C VAL A 200 -3.18 -8.18 -11.24
N ASN A 201 -1.86 -8.06 -11.32
CA ASN A 201 -1.19 -7.49 -12.50
C ASN A 201 -0.84 -8.62 -13.47
N LEU A 202 -1.56 -8.68 -14.59
CA LEU A 202 -1.44 -9.75 -15.57
C LEU A 202 -0.09 -9.74 -16.32
N ALA A 203 0.49 -8.56 -16.51
CA ALA A 203 1.81 -8.41 -17.15
C ALA A 203 2.96 -8.90 -16.25
N ALA A 204 2.78 -8.93 -14.93
CA ALA A 204 3.81 -9.39 -13.99
C ALA A 204 3.84 -10.92 -13.80
N ILE A 205 2.84 -11.65 -14.30
CA ILE A 205 2.74 -13.11 -14.16
C ILE A 205 3.31 -13.79 -15.41
N PRO A 206 4.19 -14.80 -15.26
CA PRO A 206 4.60 -15.63 -16.38
C PRO A 206 3.39 -16.19 -17.14
N LYS A 207 3.42 -16.13 -18.47
CA LYS A 207 2.26 -16.47 -19.34
C LYS A 207 1.67 -17.85 -19.07
N GLU A 208 2.51 -18.81 -18.70
CA GLU A 208 2.15 -20.19 -18.39
C GLU A 208 1.41 -20.32 -17.05
N LEU A 209 1.62 -19.37 -16.14
CA LEU A 209 1.04 -19.39 -14.80
C LEU A 209 -0.21 -18.51 -14.66
N VAL A 210 -0.53 -17.67 -15.64
CA VAL A 210 -1.69 -16.76 -15.57
C VAL A 210 -2.97 -17.52 -15.30
N GLU A 211 -3.21 -18.60 -16.02
CA GLU A 211 -4.43 -19.41 -15.90
C GLU A 211 -4.55 -20.01 -14.48
N SER A 212 -3.51 -20.71 -14.03
CA SER A 212 -3.46 -21.30 -12.69
C SER A 212 -3.56 -20.26 -11.58
N THR A 213 -2.98 -19.06 -11.78
CA THR A 213 -3.07 -17.97 -10.82
C THR A 213 -4.49 -17.40 -10.73
N LEU A 214 -5.14 -17.19 -11.86
CA LEU A 214 -6.48 -16.61 -11.91
C LEU A 214 -7.54 -17.60 -11.42
N PHE A 215 -7.56 -18.80 -11.96
CA PHE A 215 -8.64 -19.79 -11.78
C PHE A 215 -8.33 -20.84 -10.70
N GLY A 216 -7.05 -20.92 -10.23
CA GLY A 216 -6.62 -21.99 -9.33
C GLY A 216 -6.32 -23.29 -10.07
N HIS A 217 -5.84 -24.29 -9.34
CA HIS A 217 -5.57 -25.62 -9.90
C HIS A 217 -5.81 -26.74 -8.91
N GLU A 218 -6.17 -27.90 -9.43
CA GLU A 218 -6.27 -29.14 -8.69
C GLU A 218 -4.91 -29.82 -8.58
N LYS A 219 -4.74 -30.66 -7.56
CA LYS A 219 -3.53 -31.46 -7.40
C LYS A 219 -3.29 -32.36 -8.62
N GLY A 220 -2.10 -32.32 -9.20
CA GLY A 220 -1.71 -33.14 -10.35
C GLY A 220 -2.13 -32.59 -11.73
N SER A 221 -2.68 -31.38 -11.82
CA SER A 221 -3.15 -30.79 -13.06
C SER A 221 -2.03 -30.45 -14.06
N PHE A 222 -0.80 -30.22 -13.57
CA PHE A 222 0.40 -30.03 -14.40
C PHE A 222 1.66 -30.45 -13.61
N THR A 223 2.79 -30.53 -14.30
CA THR A 223 4.08 -30.84 -13.67
C THR A 223 4.47 -29.76 -12.67
N GLY A 224 4.38 -30.08 -11.36
CA GLY A 224 4.62 -29.13 -10.26
C GLY A 224 3.38 -28.83 -9.40
N ALA A 225 2.18 -29.26 -9.81
CA ALA A 225 0.95 -29.11 -9.02
C ALA A 225 0.89 -30.16 -7.87
N ILE A 226 1.76 -30.01 -6.86
CA ILE A 226 1.89 -30.94 -5.73
C ILE A 226 0.65 -30.91 -4.81
N ARG A 227 -0.02 -29.78 -4.71
CA ARG A 227 -1.23 -29.54 -3.90
C ARG A 227 -2.25 -28.71 -4.68
N GLN A 228 -3.49 -28.75 -4.26
CA GLN A 228 -4.54 -27.84 -4.73
C GLN A 228 -4.22 -26.39 -4.31
N GLN A 229 -4.54 -25.42 -5.17
CA GLN A 229 -4.39 -24.00 -4.87
C GLN A 229 -5.62 -23.21 -5.33
N LEU A 230 -6.11 -22.33 -4.45
CA LEU A 230 -7.20 -21.41 -4.76
C LEU A 230 -6.77 -20.35 -5.78
N GLY A 231 -7.67 -20.05 -6.71
CA GLY A 231 -7.47 -18.98 -7.69
C GLY A 231 -7.78 -17.59 -7.14
N LYS A 232 -7.34 -16.56 -7.85
CA LYS A 232 -7.64 -15.16 -7.50
C LYS A 232 -9.13 -14.83 -7.54
N PHE A 233 -9.89 -15.47 -8.41
CA PHE A 233 -11.35 -15.36 -8.44
C PHE A 233 -12.00 -15.87 -7.15
N GLU A 234 -11.55 -17.01 -6.63
CA GLU A 234 -12.05 -17.56 -5.38
C GLU A 234 -11.68 -16.63 -4.20
N LEU A 235 -10.44 -16.12 -4.18
CA LEU A 235 -9.97 -15.21 -3.13
C LEU A 235 -10.69 -13.84 -3.15
N ALA A 236 -11.22 -13.43 -4.30
CA ALA A 236 -11.98 -12.20 -4.46
C ALA A 236 -13.47 -12.37 -4.17
N SER A 237 -13.91 -13.57 -3.81
CA SER A 237 -15.33 -13.84 -3.54
C SER A 237 -15.85 -12.94 -2.42
N ALA A 238 -17.05 -12.38 -2.61
CA ALA A 238 -17.67 -11.36 -1.78
C ALA A 238 -16.87 -10.04 -1.66
N GLY A 239 -15.92 -9.78 -2.57
CA GLY A 239 -15.09 -8.59 -2.58
C GLY A 239 -14.90 -7.98 -3.96
N THR A 240 -13.75 -7.37 -4.16
CA THR A 240 -13.37 -6.72 -5.42
C THR A 240 -12.15 -7.40 -6.03
N LEU A 241 -12.28 -7.85 -7.28
CA LEU A 241 -11.16 -8.29 -8.11
C LEU A 241 -10.69 -7.11 -8.97
N PHE A 242 -9.41 -6.76 -8.86
CA PHE A 242 -8.78 -5.77 -9.72
C PHE A 242 -7.81 -6.46 -10.69
N LEU A 243 -8.12 -6.38 -12.00
CA LEU A 243 -7.27 -6.92 -13.06
C LEU A 243 -6.52 -5.76 -13.75
N ASP A 244 -5.22 -5.64 -13.49
CA ASP A 244 -4.38 -4.67 -14.18
C ASP A 244 -3.77 -5.26 -15.45
N GLU A 245 -3.66 -4.44 -16.49
CA GLU A 245 -3.17 -4.76 -17.84
C GLU A 245 -3.98 -5.90 -18.49
N VAL A 246 -5.33 -5.81 -18.42
CA VAL A 246 -6.25 -6.82 -18.98
C VAL A 246 -6.10 -6.96 -20.50
N GLY A 247 -5.61 -5.94 -21.19
CA GLY A 247 -5.32 -5.97 -22.64
C GLY A 247 -4.21 -6.94 -23.03
N ASP A 248 -3.34 -7.36 -22.09
CA ASP A 248 -2.26 -8.31 -22.32
C ASP A 248 -2.68 -9.78 -22.15
N LEU A 249 -3.96 -10.03 -21.80
CA LEU A 249 -4.48 -11.38 -21.61
C LEU A 249 -4.56 -12.13 -22.92
N ARG A 250 -4.04 -13.36 -22.97
CA ARG A 250 -4.12 -14.22 -24.17
C ARG A 250 -5.57 -14.54 -24.52
N ILE A 251 -5.85 -14.65 -25.81
CA ILE A 251 -7.22 -14.80 -26.35
C ILE A 251 -7.94 -16.04 -25.82
N GLU A 252 -7.22 -17.12 -25.52
CA GLU A 252 -7.76 -18.34 -24.96
C GLU A 252 -8.28 -18.11 -23.53
N LEU A 253 -7.62 -17.27 -22.74
CA LEU A 253 -8.01 -16.93 -21.37
C LEU A 253 -9.11 -15.88 -21.32
N GLN A 254 -9.26 -15.07 -22.37
CA GLN A 254 -10.34 -14.10 -22.47
C GLN A 254 -11.72 -14.77 -22.47
N ALA A 255 -11.84 -15.96 -23.09
CA ALA A 255 -13.08 -16.73 -23.07
C ALA A 255 -13.44 -17.23 -21.65
N LYS A 256 -12.44 -17.68 -20.87
CA LYS A 256 -12.65 -18.08 -19.48
C LYS A 256 -13.00 -16.90 -18.58
N LEU A 257 -12.34 -15.76 -18.79
CA LEU A 257 -12.65 -14.52 -18.09
C LEU A 257 -14.08 -14.07 -18.37
N LEU A 258 -14.51 -14.13 -19.62
CA LEU A 258 -15.89 -13.78 -20.01
C LEU A 258 -16.90 -14.64 -19.27
N ARG A 259 -16.69 -15.96 -19.22
CA ARG A 259 -17.57 -16.90 -18.49
C ARG A 259 -17.63 -16.55 -16.99
N ALA A 260 -16.50 -16.28 -16.36
CA ALA A 260 -16.45 -15.88 -14.96
C ALA A 260 -17.25 -14.60 -14.67
N ILE A 261 -17.22 -13.61 -15.59
CA ILE A 261 -17.95 -12.34 -15.45
C ILE A 261 -19.45 -12.49 -15.73
N GLN A 262 -19.83 -13.37 -16.67
CA GLN A 262 -21.22 -13.52 -17.11
C GLN A 262 -22.02 -14.48 -16.24
N GLU A 263 -21.43 -15.63 -15.93
CA GLU A 263 -22.08 -16.74 -15.23
C GLU A 263 -21.79 -16.71 -13.72
N GLY A 264 -20.75 -15.99 -13.29
CA GLY A 264 -20.28 -16.02 -11.89
C GLY A 264 -19.71 -17.37 -11.51
N GLU A 265 -19.22 -18.14 -12.50
CA GLU A 265 -18.67 -19.48 -12.29
C GLU A 265 -17.30 -19.61 -12.92
N ILE A 266 -16.42 -20.31 -12.23
CA ILE A 266 -15.07 -20.63 -12.69
C ILE A 266 -14.82 -22.14 -12.58
N GLU A 267 -13.84 -22.63 -13.33
CA GLU A 267 -13.31 -23.99 -13.19
C GLU A 267 -11.81 -23.93 -12.94
N ARG A 268 -11.31 -24.68 -11.96
CA ARG A 268 -9.87 -24.81 -11.72
C ARG A 268 -9.19 -25.57 -12.85
N VAL A 269 -7.92 -25.28 -13.07
CA VAL A 269 -7.12 -26.05 -14.02
C VAL A 269 -7.05 -27.52 -13.57
N GLY A 270 -7.49 -28.44 -14.45
CA GLY A 270 -7.62 -29.87 -14.13
C GLY A 270 -8.86 -30.24 -13.32
N GLY A 271 -9.71 -29.29 -12.97
CA GLY A 271 -11.00 -29.52 -12.31
C GLY A 271 -12.13 -29.74 -13.30
N THR A 272 -13.22 -30.37 -12.84
CA THR A 272 -14.44 -30.66 -13.64
C THR A 272 -15.70 -30.06 -13.02
N HIS A 273 -15.57 -29.41 -11.88
CA HIS A 273 -16.71 -28.84 -11.16
C HIS A 273 -16.68 -27.32 -11.22
N PRO A 274 -17.80 -26.67 -11.62
CA PRO A 274 -17.93 -25.23 -11.57
C PRO A 274 -17.98 -24.75 -10.10
N ILE A 275 -17.28 -23.66 -9.82
CA ILE A 275 -17.22 -23.00 -8.52
C ILE A 275 -17.88 -21.64 -8.69
N LYS A 276 -18.94 -21.38 -7.92
CA LYS A 276 -19.61 -20.07 -7.90
C LYS A 276 -18.71 -19.04 -7.21
N THR A 277 -18.54 -17.90 -7.87
CA THR A 277 -17.79 -16.76 -7.34
C THR A 277 -18.60 -15.49 -7.55
N GLU A 278 -18.80 -14.74 -6.48
CA GLU A 278 -19.49 -13.46 -6.53
C GLU A 278 -18.49 -12.36 -6.19
N PHE A 279 -18.18 -11.49 -7.15
CA PHE A 279 -17.17 -10.43 -7.00
C PHE A 279 -17.56 -9.21 -7.82
N ARG A 280 -17.10 -8.05 -7.38
CA ARG A 280 -17.07 -6.82 -8.18
C ARG A 280 -15.80 -6.80 -9.02
N LEU A 281 -15.92 -6.51 -10.32
CA LEU A 281 -14.76 -6.41 -11.22
C LEU A 281 -14.38 -4.96 -11.48
N ILE A 282 -13.10 -4.65 -11.29
CA ILE A 282 -12.43 -3.44 -11.79
C ILE A 282 -11.31 -3.92 -12.71
N ALA A 283 -11.30 -3.50 -13.95
CA ALA A 283 -10.26 -3.83 -14.92
C ALA A 283 -9.49 -2.56 -15.31
N ALA A 284 -8.19 -2.70 -15.58
CA ALA A 284 -7.36 -1.59 -16.06
C ALA A 284 -6.48 -2.02 -17.21
N THR A 285 -6.18 -1.09 -18.13
CA THR A 285 -5.24 -1.32 -19.22
C THR A 285 -4.69 0.00 -19.78
N ASN A 286 -3.49 -0.06 -20.35
CA ASN A 286 -2.90 0.99 -21.17
C ASN A 286 -3.10 0.74 -22.68
N VAL A 287 -3.62 -0.44 -23.05
CA VAL A 287 -3.86 -0.83 -24.44
C VAL A 287 -5.16 -0.21 -24.96
N ASP A 288 -5.14 0.27 -26.19
CA ASP A 288 -6.35 0.65 -26.93
C ASP A 288 -7.13 -0.63 -27.31
N LEU A 289 -8.16 -0.95 -26.51
CA LEU A 289 -8.95 -2.16 -26.68
C LEU A 289 -9.78 -2.12 -27.97
N ASP A 290 -10.26 -0.95 -28.41
CA ASP A 290 -11.00 -0.83 -29.68
C ASP A 290 -10.11 -1.25 -30.87
N LYS A 291 -8.86 -0.84 -30.85
CA LYS A 291 -7.87 -1.24 -31.83
C LYS A 291 -7.52 -2.74 -31.71
N ALA A 292 -7.33 -3.22 -30.47
CA ALA A 292 -7.03 -4.64 -30.23
C ALA A 292 -8.16 -5.58 -30.70
N VAL A 293 -9.43 -5.17 -30.56
CA VAL A 293 -10.59 -5.90 -31.11
C VAL A 293 -10.53 -5.96 -32.63
N LYS A 294 -10.30 -4.82 -33.31
CA LYS A 294 -10.19 -4.77 -34.76
C LYS A 294 -9.05 -5.64 -35.32
N GLU A 295 -7.98 -5.76 -34.57
CA GLU A 295 -6.81 -6.59 -34.91
C GLU A 295 -6.98 -8.07 -34.50
N GLY A 296 -8.10 -8.47 -33.90
CA GLY A 296 -8.37 -9.84 -33.46
C GLY A 296 -7.55 -10.29 -32.24
N ARG A 297 -6.87 -9.36 -31.55
CA ARG A 297 -6.08 -9.64 -30.33
C ARG A 297 -6.92 -9.62 -29.06
N PHE A 298 -8.10 -9.00 -29.12
CA PHE A 298 -9.05 -8.94 -28.01
C PHE A 298 -10.46 -9.32 -28.51
N ARG A 299 -11.20 -10.08 -27.71
CA ARG A 299 -12.56 -10.52 -28.07
C ARG A 299 -13.54 -9.36 -27.90
N GLU A 300 -14.41 -9.18 -28.87
CA GLU A 300 -15.41 -8.13 -28.87
C GLU A 300 -16.45 -8.32 -27.75
N ASP A 301 -16.87 -9.58 -27.50
CA ASP A 301 -17.83 -9.91 -26.44
C ASP A 301 -17.30 -9.57 -25.03
N LEU A 302 -16.02 -9.86 -24.77
CA LEU A 302 -15.37 -9.50 -23.51
C LEU A 302 -15.23 -7.98 -23.39
N TYR A 303 -14.86 -7.28 -24.48
CA TYR A 303 -14.74 -5.82 -24.46
C TYR A 303 -16.03 -5.15 -24.01
N TYR A 304 -17.19 -5.51 -24.58
CA TYR A 304 -18.49 -4.95 -24.18
C TYR A 304 -18.86 -5.28 -22.74
N ARG A 305 -18.43 -6.43 -22.23
CA ARG A 305 -18.69 -6.82 -20.82
C ARG A 305 -17.80 -6.10 -19.82
N LEU A 306 -16.60 -5.71 -20.22
CA LEU A 306 -15.69 -4.90 -19.40
C LEU A 306 -16.03 -3.40 -19.48
N ASN A 307 -16.41 -2.91 -20.65
CA ASN A 307 -16.63 -1.49 -20.92
C ASN A 307 -18.03 -1.00 -20.50
N VAL A 308 -18.43 -1.31 -19.24
CA VAL A 308 -19.72 -0.86 -18.69
C VAL A 308 -19.61 0.57 -18.17
N ILE A 309 -18.61 0.84 -17.32
CA ILE A 309 -18.32 2.19 -16.84
C ILE A 309 -16.85 2.49 -17.15
N PRO A 310 -16.55 3.14 -18.30
CA PRO A 310 -15.19 3.52 -18.63
C PRO A 310 -14.76 4.77 -17.85
N ILE A 311 -13.54 4.74 -17.29
CA ILE A 311 -12.86 5.89 -16.69
C ILE A 311 -11.53 6.08 -17.41
N ARG A 312 -11.32 7.25 -17.98
CA ARG A 312 -10.06 7.60 -18.64
C ARG A 312 -9.18 8.38 -17.66
N MET A 313 -8.07 7.76 -17.24
CA MET A 313 -7.04 8.42 -16.43
C MET A 313 -6.20 9.34 -17.35
N PRO A 314 -6.19 10.65 -17.11
CA PRO A 314 -5.35 11.57 -17.88
C PRO A 314 -3.87 11.33 -17.60
N ALA A 315 -3.03 11.54 -18.59
CA ALA A 315 -1.60 11.59 -18.40
C ALA A 315 -1.22 12.78 -17.49
N LEU A 316 -0.06 12.73 -16.85
CA LEU A 316 0.38 13.81 -15.93
C LEU A 316 0.50 15.16 -16.65
N ARG A 317 0.93 15.16 -17.94
CA ARG A 317 1.00 16.35 -18.78
C ARG A 317 -0.35 17.01 -19.06
N ASP A 318 -1.45 16.25 -19.01
CA ASP A 318 -2.82 16.74 -19.23
C ASP A 318 -3.48 17.26 -17.94
N ARG A 319 -2.79 17.12 -16.80
CA ARG A 319 -3.18 17.61 -15.47
C ARG A 319 -1.98 18.16 -14.69
N ILE A 320 -1.19 18.96 -15.36
CA ILE A 320 0.08 19.45 -14.82
C ILE A 320 -0.09 20.30 -13.56
N GLU A 321 -1.28 20.88 -13.34
CA GLU A 321 -1.63 21.61 -12.13
C GLU A 321 -1.57 20.72 -10.87
N ASP A 322 -1.67 19.39 -11.00
CA ASP A 322 -1.58 18.44 -9.88
C ASP A 322 -0.12 18.18 -9.47
N LEU A 323 0.85 18.46 -10.35
CA LEU A 323 2.26 18.15 -10.13
C LEU A 323 2.85 18.76 -8.85
N PRO A 324 2.62 20.02 -8.49
CA PRO A 324 3.17 20.58 -7.27
C PRO A 324 2.70 19.86 -6.01
N GLU A 325 1.45 19.41 -5.99
CA GLU A 325 0.88 18.70 -4.85
C GLU A 325 1.41 17.27 -4.75
N LEU A 326 1.51 16.58 -5.89
CA LEU A 326 2.15 15.28 -6.01
C LEU A 326 3.62 15.33 -5.57
N ALA A 327 4.38 16.31 -6.03
CA ALA A 327 5.79 16.48 -5.65
C ALA A 327 5.95 16.69 -4.13
N ARG A 328 5.15 17.60 -3.52
CA ARG A 328 5.17 17.83 -2.07
C ARG A 328 4.78 16.60 -1.28
N PHE A 329 3.82 15.82 -1.76
CA PHE A 329 3.43 14.57 -1.13
C PHE A 329 4.58 13.55 -1.13
N PHE A 330 5.21 13.31 -2.28
CA PHE A 330 6.33 12.38 -2.38
C PHE A 330 7.54 12.85 -1.55
N ILE A 331 7.84 14.14 -1.54
CA ILE A 331 8.91 14.69 -0.69
C ILE A 331 8.63 14.34 0.78
N ARG A 332 7.44 14.65 1.31
CA ARG A 332 7.08 14.34 2.70
C ARG A 332 7.20 12.85 3.01
N ARG A 333 6.71 11.99 2.11
CA ARG A 333 6.74 10.54 2.25
C ARG A 333 8.17 10.00 2.32
N TYR A 334 9.04 10.43 1.43
CA TYR A 334 10.41 9.96 1.38
C TYR A 334 11.31 10.64 2.43
N ASP A 335 11.01 11.86 2.82
CA ASP A 335 11.63 12.53 3.96
C ASP A 335 11.47 11.71 5.25
N GLN A 336 10.24 11.28 5.54
CA GLN A 336 9.94 10.39 6.66
C GLN A 336 10.64 9.03 6.53
N LYS A 337 10.59 8.41 5.34
CA LYS A 337 11.19 7.10 5.06
C LYS A 337 12.71 7.10 5.28
N PHE A 338 13.39 8.14 4.81
CA PHE A 338 14.85 8.27 4.89
C PHE A 338 15.33 9.09 6.11
N ARG A 339 14.38 9.57 6.95
CA ARG A 339 14.67 10.39 8.15
C ARG A 339 15.53 11.60 7.82
N LYS A 340 15.24 12.29 6.72
CA LYS A 340 15.85 13.55 6.32
C LYS A 340 15.08 14.71 6.98
N ASN A 341 15.40 15.96 6.65
CA ASN A 341 14.71 17.15 7.14
C ASN A 341 14.49 18.13 5.98
N ILE A 342 13.80 17.67 4.93
CA ILE A 342 13.56 18.46 3.73
C ILE A 342 12.31 19.31 3.93
N GLN A 343 12.49 20.63 3.93
CA GLN A 343 11.42 21.62 4.16
C GLN A 343 10.54 21.82 2.93
N GLY A 344 11.07 21.56 1.71
CA GLY A 344 10.29 21.73 0.49
C GLY A 344 11.09 21.69 -0.80
N ILE A 345 10.45 22.20 -1.85
CA ILE A 345 11.00 22.30 -3.20
C ILE A 345 10.88 23.76 -3.68
N ALA A 346 11.91 24.26 -4.35
CA ALA A 346 11.94 25.60 -4.87
C ALA A 346 10.92 25.81 -6.01
N GLU A 347 10.38 27.03 -6.13
CA GLU A 347 9.39 27.32 -7.17
C GLU A 347 9.99 27.25 -8.59
N SER A 348 11.26 27.61 -8.75
CA SER A 348 12.00 27.43 -10.01
C SER A 348 12.06 25.96 -10.40
N THR A 349 12.35 25.08 -9.45
CA THR A 349 12.41 23.63 -9.65
C THR A 349 11.04 23.07 -10.06
N LEU A 350 9.95 23.52 -9.43
CA LEU A 350 8.59 23.15 -9.84
C LEU A 350 8.25 23.58 -11.26
N LYS A 351 8.73 24.74 -11.70
CA LYS A 351 8.55 25.19 -13.09
C LYS A 351 9.27 24.29 -14.08
N ILE A 352 10.49 23.87 -13.78
CA ILE A 352 11.23 22.90 -14.60
C ILE A 352 10.47 21.57 -14.69
N LEU A 353 10.03 21.04 -13.53
CA LEU A 353 9.26 19.81 -13.50
C LEU A 353 7.95 19.92 -14.29
N SER A 354 7.29 21.09 -14.27
CA SER A 354 6.04 21.33 -14.99
C SER A 354 6.21 21.42 -16.50
N SER A 355 7.41 21.71 -17.00
CA SER A 355 7.70 21.79 -18.44
C SER A 355 8.05 20.44 -19.07
N TYR A 356 8.27 19.42 -18.26
CA TYR A 356 8.64 18.09 -18.76
C TYR A 356 7.42 17.28 -19.19
N TRP A 357 7.59 16.39 -20.17
CA TRP A 357 6.51 15.62 -20.80
C TRP A 357 5.98 14.44 -19.98
N TRP A 358 6.76 13.96 -19.04
CA TRP A 358 6.44 12.84 -18.13
C TRP A 358 5.95 11.55 -18.82
N PRO A 359 6.75 10.92 -19.68
CA PRO A 359 6.34 9.68 -20.37
C PRO A 359 6.02 8.53 -19.41
N GLY A 360 6.63 8.46 -18.24
CA GLY A 360 6.32 7.52 -17.16
C GLY A 360 5.33 8.03 -16.14
N ASN A 361 4.71 9.21 -16.39
CA ASN A 361 3.66 9.80 -15.57
C ASN A 361 4.04 9.95 -14.08
N ILE A 362 3.11 9.65 -13.16
CA ILE A 362 3.33 9.77 -11.72
C ILE A 362 4.42 8.82 -11.21
N ARG A 363 4.56 7.63 -11.81
CA ARG A 363 5.62 6.67 -11.42
C ARG A 363 7.02 7.23 -11.68
N GLU A 364 7.20 7.93 -12.79
CA GLU A 364 8.48 8.59 -13.10
C GLU A 364 8.76 9.75 -12.13
N LEU A 365 7.75 10.58 -11.84
CA LEU A 365 7.85 11.65 -10.85
C LEU A 365 8.18 11.11 -9.45
N GLU A 366 7.49 10.07 -9.00
CA GLU A 366 7.75 9.40 -7.72
C GLU A 366 9.20 8.91 -7.63
N ASN A 367 9.68 8.19 -8.64
CA ASN A 367 11.04 7.67 -8.70
C ASN A 367 12.10 8.80 -8.71
N LEU A 368 11.81 9.89 -9.42
CA LEU A 368 12.68 11.05 -9.44
C LEU A 368 12.80 11.68 -8.05
N ILE A 369 11.67 11.95 -7.40
CA ILE A 369 11.64 12.55 -6.05
C ILE A 369 12.31 11.61 -5.02
N GLU A 370 12.00 10.30 -5.06
CA GLU A 370 12.67 9.31 -4.18
C GLU A 370 14.19 9.38 -4.31
N ARG A 371 14.71 9.41 -5.54
CA ARG A 371 16.14 9.50 -5.81
C ARG A 371 16.74 10.79 -5.28
N ILE A 372 16.09 11.95 -5.52
CA ILE A 372 16.57 13.24 -5.05
C ILE A 372 16.63 13.28 -3.52
N VAL A 373 15.53 12.90 -2.85
CA VAL A 373 15.45 12.89 -1.38
C VAL A 373 16.47 11.93 -0.77
N ALA A 374 16.71 10.77 -1.38
CA ALA A 374 17.70 9.82 -0.88
C ALA A 374 19.14 10.37 -0.91
N VAL A 375 19.47 11.17 -1.92
CA VAL A 375 20.85 11.61 -2.18
C VAL A 375 21.14 13.01 -1.62
N THR A 376 20.14 13.90 -1.55
CA THR A 376 20.38 15.28 -1.09
C THR A 376 20.64 15.35 0.41
N ASP A 377 21.57 16.25 0.79
CA ASP A 377 21.82 16.63 2.18
C ASP A 377 21.36 18.07 2.48
N LYS A 378 20.63 18.69 1.52
CA LYS A 378 20.08 20.04 1.64
C LYS A 378 18.68 20.01 2.26
N ASP A 379 18.28 21.08 2.93
CA ASP A 379 16.93 21.27 3.49
C ASP A 379 15.88 21.62 2.40
N TRP A 380 16.32 22.02 1.20
CA TRP A 380 15.48 22.39 0.08
C TRP A 380 15.93 21.71 -1.21
N ILE A 381 14.98 21.18 -1.97
CA ILE A 381 15.24 20.68 -3.33
C ILE A 381 15.28 21.86 -4.28
N THR A 382 16.38 21.98 -5.00
CA THR A 382 16.66 23.08 -5.95
C THR A 382 16.89 22.54 -7.36
N ASP A 383 17.00 23.45 -8.33
CA ASP A 383 17.24 23.11 -9.74
C ASP A 383 18.51 22.26 -9.94
N GLU A 384 19.51 22.46 -9.08
CA GLU A 384 20.77 21.71 -9.13
C GLU A 384 20.62 20.22 -8.80
N ASP A 385 19.56 19.86 -8.06
CA ASP A 385 19.26 18.48 -7.66
C ASP A 385 18.56 17.70 -8.77
N LEU A 386 18.07 18.40 -9.81
CA LEU A 386 17.38 17.78 -10.94
C LEU A 386 18.36 17.16 -11.96
N PRO A 387 18.00 16.03 -12.59
CA PRO A 387 18.72 15.49 -13.72
C PRO A 387 18.76 16.47 -14.88
N TYR A 388 19.84 16.40 -15.63
CA TYR A 388 20.10 17.28 -16.77
C TYR A 388 19.00 17.23 -17.85
N GLU A 389 18.42 16.06 -18.07
CA GLU A 389 17.38 15.81 -19.06
C GLU A 389 16.15 16.72 -18.88
N LEU A 390 15.83 17.06 -17.62
CA LEU A 390 14.71 17.96 -17.30
C LEU A 390 14.99 19.41 -17.65
N HIS A 391 16.24 19.83 -17.53
CA HIS A 391 16.65 21.20 -17.93
C HIS A 391 16.61 21.39 -19.45
N VAL A 392 16.91 20.33 -20.22
CA VAL A 392 16.82 20.39 -21.71
C VAL A 392 15.37 20.53 -22.14
N ALA A 393 14.45 19.79 -21.52
CA ALA A 393 13.03 19.84 -21.83
C ALA A 393 12.41 21.25 -21.62
N GLN A 394 12.90 22.01 -20.64
CA GLN A 394 12.47 23.39 -20.43
C GLN A 394 12.81 24.30 -21.63
N LEU A 395 13.95 24.05 -22.28
CA LEU A 395 14.36 24.84 -23.45
C LEU A 395 13.46 24.61 -24.67
N ASP A 396 12.88 23.38 -24.77
CA ASP A 396 11.94 23.02 -25.83
C ASP A 396 10.55 23.66 -25.62
N ALA A 397 10.14 23.84 -24.35
CA ALA A 397 8.83 24.38 -23.98
C ALA A 397 8.69 25.89 -24.21
N GLU A 398 9.79 26.63 -24.26
CA GLU A 398 9.79 28.09 -24.50
C GLU A 398 9.48 28.49 -25.95
N GLY A 399 9.07 27.56 -26.82
CA GLY A 399 8.46 27.78 -28.14
C GLY A 399 9.43 27.77 -29.32
N PRO A 400 8.92 27.57 -30.56
CA PRO A 400 9.71 27.38 -31.77
C PRO A 400 10.21 28.71 -32.35
N SER A 401 10.53 29.68 -31.54
CA SER A 401 11.13 30.95 -31.98
C SER A 401 12.63 30.89 -31.72
N SER A 402 13.36 30.11 -32.48
CA SER A 402 14.70 30.54 -32.87
C SER A 402 15.49 29.44 -33.61
N GLU A 403 16.10 29.81 -34.65
CA GLU A 403 17.40 29.35 -35.12
C GLU A 403 18.28 29.07 -33.88
N ASN A 404 18.73 27.83 -33.67
CA ASN A 404 19.73 27.38 -32.65
C ASN A 404 19.25 26.70 -31.36
N LEU A 405 18.26 25.79 -31.40
CA LEU A 405 17.92 24.91 -30.26
C LEU A 405 19.16 24.11 -29.79
N LEU A 406 19.94 23.57 -30.74
CA LEU A 406 21.17 22.82 -30.42
C LEU A 406 22.20 23.69 -29.71
N GLU A 407 22.38 24.93 -30.13
CA GLU A 407 23.34 25.88 -29.54
C GLU A 407 22.93 26.28 -28.11
N ARG A 408 21.65 26.47 -27.84
CA ARG A 408 21.11 26.73 -26.49
C ARG A 408 21.31 25.50 -25.58
N ALA A 409 20.98 24.31 -26.04
CA ALA A 409 21.17 23.07 -25.30
C ALA A 409 22.65 22.86 -24.95
N VAL A 410 23.57 23.01 -25.91
CA VAL A 410 25.01 22.92 -25.71
C VAL A 410 25.50 24.00 -24.71
N THR A 411 25.00 25.21 -24.82
CA THR A 411 25.38 26.32 -23.94
C THR A 411 24.94 26.06 -22.50
N THR A 412 23.74 25.57 -22.28
CA THR A 412 23.23 25.23 -20.95
C THR A 412 23.97 24.04 -20.34
N PHE A 413 24.24 23.00 -21.15
CA PHE A 413 25.07 21.87 -20.72
C PHE A 413 26.48 22.33 -20.29
N GLU A 414 27.11 23.11 -21.15
CA GLU A 414 28.46 23.62 -20.91
C GLU A 414 28.52 24.47 -19.63
N ARG A 415 27.53 25.34 -19.43
CA ARG A 415 27.41 26.18 -18.23
C ARG A 415 27.31 25.34 -16.96
N ASN A 416 26.38 24.41 -16.89
CA ASN A 416 26.15 23.56 -15.73
C ASN A 416 27.33 22.62 -15.44
N PHE A 417 27.95 22.07 -16.49
CA PHE A 417 29.14 21.22 -16.36
C PHE A 417 30.33 22.00 -15.78
N LEU A 418 30.55 23.24 -16.23
CA LEU A 418 31.62 24.10 -15.72
C LEU A 418 31.36 24.56 -14.28
N ILE A 419 30.12 24.85 -13.91
CA ILE A 419 29.76 25.20 -12.52
C ILE A 419 30.09 24.02 -11.59
N ARG A 420 29.65 22.80 -11.91
CA ARG A 420 29.94 21.59 -11.11
C ARG A 420 31.45 21.31 -11.01
N ALA A 421 32.19 21.51 -12.08
CA ALA A 421 33.65 21.34 -12.04
C ALA A 421 34.33 22.41 -11.16
N LEU A 422 33.84 23.65 -11.16
CA LEU A 422 34.31 24.72 -10.30
C LEU A 422 33.99 24.45 -8.82
N GLU A 423 32.78 24.00 -8.51
CA GLU A 423 32.38 23.62 -7.15
C GLU A 423 33.25 22.49 -6.60
N LYS A 424 33.47 21.41 -7.39
CA LYS A 424 34.32 20.28 -7.01
C LYS A 424 35.78 20.71 -6.69
N SER A 425 36.22 21.80 -7.31
CA SER A 425 37.53 22.40 -7.09
C SER A 425 37.52 23.62 -6.13
N SER A 426 36.46 23.75 -5.32
CA SER A 426 36.24 24.89 -4.41
C SER A 426 36.43 26.24 -5.12
N TRP A 427 35.89 26.39 -6.31
CA TRP A 427 35.94 27.58 -7.18
C TRP A 427 37.37 28.02 -7.56
N ASN A 428 38.35 27.10 -7.48
CA ASN A 428 39.72 27.36 -7.94
C ASN A 428 39.83 27.15 -9.46
N VAL A 429 39.73 28.25 -10.20
CA VAL A 429 39.72 28.26 -11.67
C VAL A 429 40.92 27.55 -12.32
N THR A 430 42.13 27.70 -11.66
CA THR A 430 43.35 27.04 -12.18
C THR A 430 43.32 25.53 -11.96
N ALA A 431 42.83 25.08 -10.80
CA ALA A 431 42.66 23.67 -10.51
C ALA A 431 41.60 23.05 -11.41
N THR A 432 40.46 23.74 -11.64
CA THR A 432 39.40 23.31 -12.52
C THR A 432 39.87 23.17 -13.97
N ALA A 433 40.61 24.14 -14.51
CA ALA A 433 41.16 24.07 -15.86
C ALA A 433 42.07 22.84 -16.05
N ARG A 434 42.90 22.55 -15.03
CA ARG A 434 43.76 21.38 -15.04
C ARG A 434 42.97 20.07 -14.95
N SER A 435 41.94 20.00 -14.11
CA SER A 435 41.06 18.79 -14.00
C SER A 435 40.25 18.51 -15.25
N LEU A 436 39.86 19.56 -15.98
CA LEU A 436 39.13 19.44 -17.25
C LEU A 436 40.05 19.26 -18.47
N GLY A 437 41.37 19.30 -18.30
CA GLY A 437 42.33 19.14 -19.40
C GLY A 437 42.28 20.28 -20.42
N ILE A 438 41.81 21.49 -20.05
CA ILE A 438 41.70 22.64 -20.96
C ILE A 438 42.62 23.79 -20.51
N PRO A 439 43.09 24.64 -21.46
CA PRO A 439 43.82 25.84 -21.11
C PRO A 439 43.06 26.80 -20.20
N LEU A 440 43.76 27.42 -19.23
CA LEU A 440 43.14 28.37 -18.31
C LEU A 440 42.44 29.55 -19.03
N SER A 441 43.03 30.02 -20.18
CA SER A 441 42.41 31.03 -21.04
C SER A 441 41.08 30.58 -21.60
N THR A 442 41.00 29.31 -22.05
CA THR A 442 39.76 28.72 -22.59
C THR A 442 38.69 28.64 -21.52
N LEU A 443 39.03 28.18 -20.30
CA LEU A 443 38.07 28.13 -19.19
C LEU A 443 37.57 29.56 -18.85
N LYS A 444 38.46 30.51 -18.71
CA LYS A 444 38.09 31.91 -18.46
C LYS A 444 37.16 32.49 -19.54
N PHE A 445 37.45 32.27 -20.82
CA PHE A 445 36.61 32.68 -21.95
C PHE A 445 35.21 32.06 -21.86
N LYS A 446 35.12 30.73 -21.57
CA LYS A 446 33.85 30.07 -21.40
C LYS A 446 33.06 30.58 -20.19
N MET A 447 33.73 30.82 -19.06
CA MET A 447 33.11 31.43 -17.88
C MET A 447 32.57 32.83 -18.14
N ASP A 448 33.26 33.64 -18.99
CA ASP A 448 32.79 34.96 -19.39
C ASP A 448 31.56 34.84 -20.31
N ARG A 449 31.64 34.00 -21.34
CA ARG A 449 30.56 33.76 -22.32
C ARG A 449 29.29 33.24 -21.66
N LEU A 450 29.44 32.44 -20.64
CA LEU A 450 28.33 31.73 -19.92
C LEU A 450 27.91 32.47 -18.64
N GLU A 451 28.38 33.71 -18.40
CA GLU A 451 28.05 34.53 -17.23
C GLU A 451 28.35 33.89 -15.87
N ILE A 452 29.28 32.92 -15.81
CA ILE A 452 29.66 32.20 -14.58
C ILE A 452 30.54 33.08 -13.67
N ARG A 453 31.24 34.11 -14.22
CA ARG A 453 32.15 34.95 -13.43
C ARG A 453 31.46 35.81 -12.38
N GLU A 454 30.25 36.25 -12.60
CA GLU A 454 29.48 36.99 -11.60
C GLU A 454 29.09 36.13 -10.42
N LEU A 455 28.69 34.87 -10.70
CA LEU A 455 28.40 33.87 -9.70
C LEU A 455 29.64 33.56 -8.83
N ALA A 456 30.78 33.35 -9.48
CA ALA A 456 32.07 33.11 -8.80
C ALA A 456 32.53 34.27 -7.92
N ARG A 457 32.19 35.52 -8.27
CA ARG A 457 32.49 36.70 -7.45
C ARG A 457 31.58 36.79 -6.22
N LYS A 458 30.29 36.48 -6.37
CA LYS A 458 29.33 36.45 -5.24
C LYS A 458 29.70 35.41 -4.19
N ILE A 459 30.16 34.23 -4.61
CA ILE A 459 30.52 33.12 -3.70
C ILE A 459 31.87 33.34 -3.01
N ARG A 460 32.82 34.04 -3.66
CA ARG A 460 34.13 34.37 -3.03
C ARG A 460 34.09 35.61 -2.15
N GLY A 461 33.04 36.41 -2.21
CA GLY A 461 32.90 37.66 -1.47
C GLY A 461 32.05 37.54 -0.20
N SER A 462 31.56 36.36 0.07
CA SER A 462 30.95 35.92 1.34
C SER A 462 31.92 34.93 2.03
#